data_de6902c41aaf1098f9ffc8b0e6863914
#
_entry.id   de6902c41aaf1098f9ffc8b0e6863914
#
_cell.length_a   1.000
_cell.length_b   1.000
_cell.length_c   1.000
_cell.angle_alpha   90.00
_cell.angle_beta   90.00
_cell.angle_gamma   90.00
#
_symmetry.space_group_name_H-M   'P 1'
#
loop_
_entity.id
_entity.type
_entity.pdbx_description
1 polymer ?
#
loop_
_entity_poly.entity_id
_entity_poly.type
_entity_poly.pdbx_seq_one_letter_code
_entity_poly.pdbx_strand_id
1 'polypeptide(L)'
;MKLLLVMAVVFLNGCAAIAFNSNHNNCLEPFFLCQQGPQIVPTAATQLLNLPPPNTKAVVAVYAFPDLTGQRKSQDNLASFSTAVTQGGVDILIEALRDAGRGNWFVVVERSGLDSLSRERQLIKNTRQTYAGEGENVLKPLLYAGLILEGGIVSYDTNIRTGGTGARYLGIGVKNQYREDKVTVVLRAILVQTGEVLLNITSTKTILSTGRGTDLFRFYEQGTV
;
A
#
# COMPACT_ATOMS: atom_id res chain seq x y z
N MET A 1 59.53 23.85 15.12
CA MET A 1 58.33 24.05 15.96
C MET A 1 57.17 24.77 15.25
N LYS A 2 57.42 25.79 14.42
CA LYS A 2 56.36 26.51 13.68
C LYS A 2 55.72 25.69 12.54
N LEU A 3 56.42 24.78 11.89
CA LEU A 3 55.93 23.97 10.79
C LEU A 3 54.94 22.85 11.26
N LEU A 4 55.21 22.30 12.45
CA LEU A 4 54.35 21.29 13.08
C LEU A 4 52.98 21.86 13.54
N LEU A 5 52.97 23.13 13.94
CA LEU A 5 51.75 23.82 14.36
C LEU A 5 50.82 24.11 13.17
N VAL A 6 51.39 24.43 12.00
CA VAL A 6 50.61 24.68 10.78
C VAL A 6 49.99 23.38 10.25
N MET A 7 50.69 22.25 10.38
CA MET A 7 50.14 20.95 9.95
C MET A 7 49.01 20.48 10.87
N ALA A 8 49.04 20.77 12.16
CA ALA A 8 47.97 20.43 13.10
C ALA A 8 46.68 21.25 12.85
N VAL A 9 46.82 22.50 12.39
CA VAL A 9 45.66 23.36 12.08
C VAL A 9 44.94 22.92 10.81
N VAL A 10 45.65 22.32 9.84
CA VAL A 10 45.07 21.82 8.60
C VAL A 10 44.23 20.55 8.85
N PHE A 11 44.59 19.73 9.85
CA PHE A 11 43.81 18.53 10.19
C PHE A 11 42.55 18.80 11.03
N LEU A 12 42.45 19.96 11.66
CA LEU A 12 41.26 20.31 12.48
C LEU A 12 40.10 20.91 11.70
N ASN A 13 40.32 21.29 10.44
CA ASN A 13 39.24 21.81 9.57
C ASN A 13 38.52 20.72 8.77
N GLY A 14 38.79 19.44 9.01
CA GLY A 14 38.22 18.31 8.28
C GLY A 14 36.77 17.92 8.65
N CYS A 15 36.17 18.57 9.63
CA CYS A 15 34.72 18.38 9.95
C CYS A 15 33.92 19.60 9.49
N ALA A 16 34.10 20.02 8.24
CA ALA A 16 33.09 20.84 7.61
C ALA A 16 31.83 19.97 7.47
N ALA A 17 30.83 20.29 8.26
CA ALA A 17 29.50 19.72 8.13
C ALA A 17 29.10 19.83 6.67
N ILE A 18 29.04 18.69 5.97
CA ILE A 18 28.37 18.59 4.68
C ILE A 18 26.90 18.84 5.01
N ALA A 19 26.50 20.11 4.94
CA ALA A 19 25.11 20.47 4.97
C ALA A 19 24.49 19.78 3.75
N PHE A 20 23.74 18.70 3.97
CA PHE A 20 22.91 18.09 2.96
C PHE A 20 21.85 19.10 2.58
N ASN A 21 22.15 19.91 1.58
CA ASN A 21 21.17 20.76 0.95
C ASN A 21 20.25 19.84 0.17
N SER A 22 19.03 19.66 0.66
CA SER A 22 17.99 18.80 0.08
C SER A 22 17.35 19.37 -1.19
N ASN A 23 18.05 20.22 -1.93
CA ASN A 23 17.62 20.62 -3.26
C ASN A 23 17.88 19.50 -4.26
N HIS A 24 16.83 18.78 -4.59
CA HIS A 24 16.79 17.57 -5.39
C HIS A 24 17.29 17.67 -6.84
N ASN A 25 17.79 18.82 -7.30
CA ASN A 25 18.09 19.04 -8.72
C ASN A 25 19.57 19.16 -9.07
N ASN A 26 20.50 19.07 -8.11
CA ASN A 26 21.93 19.18 -8.36
C ASN A 26 22.68 17.95 -7.87
N CYS A 27 22.61 16.89 -8.66
CA CYS A 27 23.55 15.79 -8.52
C CYS A 27 24.83 16.13 -9.25
N LEU A 28 25.90 16.37 -8.52
CA LEU A 28 27.25 16.46 -9.09
C LEU A 28 27.73 15.04 -9.45
N GLU A 29 27.69 14.72 -10.73
CA GLU A 29 28.39 13.55 -11.26
C GLU A 29 29.91 13.81 -11.22
N PRO A 30 30.79 12.80 -11.05
CA PRO A 30 30.60 11.37 -11.34
C PRO A 30 30.80 10.40 -10.13
N PHE A 31 30.86 10.86 -8.88
CA PHE A 31 31.30 9.99 -7.77
C PHE A 31 30.20 9.53 -6.80
N PHE A 32 29.04 10.13 -6.81
CA PHE A 32 27.92 9.69 -5.97
C PHE A 32 26.75 9.35 -6.87
N LEU A 33 26.40 8.07 -6.90
CA LEU A 33 25.11 7.61 -7.42
C LEU A 33 24.02 8.40 -6.69
N CYS A 34 23.46 9.39 -7.35
CA CYS A 34 22.30 10.09 -6.86
C CYS A 34 21.16 9.11 -6.83
N GLN A 35 21.01 8.43 -5.71
CA GLN A 35 19.84 7.62 -5.46
C GLN A 35 18.70 8.58 -5.19
N GLN A 36 17.87 8.81 -6.20
CA GLN A 36 16.60 9.48 -5.99
C GLN A 36 15.90 8.72 -4.86
N GLY A 37 15.73 9.38 -3.73
CA GLY A 37 14.87 8.89 -2.67
C GLY A 37 13.48 8.63 -3.24
N PRO A 38 12.61 7.89 -2.54
CA PRO A 38 11.25 7.68 -2.98
C PRO A 38 10.62 9.06 -3.23
N GLN A 39 10.40 9.36 -4.50
CA GLN A 39 9.64 10.56 -4.88
C GLN A 39 8.21 10.31 -4.47
N ILE A 40 7.62 11.26 -3.78
CA ILE A 40 6.18 11.29 -3.56
C ILE A 40 5.56 11.60 -4.93
N VAL A 41 5.42 10.59 -5.75
CA VAL A 41 4.56 10.65 -6.92
C VAL A 41 3.16 10.90 -6.38
N PRO A 42 2.38 11.87 -6.95
CA PRO A 42 0.98 12.01 -6.59
C PRO A 42 0.35 10.62 -6.68
N THR A 43 -0.03 10.08 -5.53
CA THR A 43 -0.51 8.71 -5.45
C THR A 43 -1.75 8.59 -6.32
N ALA A 44 -2.05 7.39 -6.83
CA ALA A 44 -3.32 7.13 -7.52
C ALA A 44 -4.53 7.64 -6.69
N ALA A 45 -4.40 7.66 -5.37
CA ALA A 45 -5.37 8.28 -4.45
C ALA A 45 -5.59 9.77 -4.72
N THR A 46 -4.54 10.56 -4.99
CA THR A 46 -4.70 11.99 -5.30
C THR A 46 -5.43 12.20 -6.64
N GLN A 47 -5.16 11.36 -7.62
CA GLN A 47 -5.87 11.40 -8.90
C GLN A 47 -7.34 11.00 -8.74
N LEU A 48 -7.62 10.00 -7.92
CA LEU A 48 -8.97 9.54 -7.60
C LEU A 48 -9.80 10.63 -6.92
N LEU A 49 -9.22 11.35 -5.97
CA LEU A 49 -9.88 12.48 -5.29
C LEU A 49 -10.22 13.63 -6.23
N ASN A 50 -9.42 13.85 -7.27
CA ASN A 50 -9.57 14.97 -8.21
C ASN A 50 -10.33 14.61 -9.48
N LEU A 51 -11.09 13.51 -9.50
CA LEU A 51 -11.96 13.17 -10.62
C LEU A 51 -13.02 14.26 -10.83
N PRO A 52 -13.35 14.62 -12.09
CA PRO A 52 -14.44 15.54 -12.38
C PRO A 52 -15.77 14.96 -11.87
N PRO A 53 -16.73 15.80 -11.44
CA PRO A 53 -17.99 15.31 -10.94
C PRO A 53 -18.77 14.57 -12.04
N PRO A 54 -19.43 13.44 -11.73
CA PRO A 54 -20.30 12.75 -12.67
C PRO A 54 -21.66 13.47 -12.79
N ASN A 55 -22.40 13.18 -13.84
CA ASN A 55 -23.77 13.69 -13.97
C ASN A 55 -24.70 13.16 -12.87
N THR A 56 -24.53 11.91 -12.49
CA THR A 56 -25.28 11.22 -11.42
C THR A 56 -24.37 10.26 -10.69
N LYS A 57 -24.57 10.13 -9.37
CA LYS A 57 -23.84 9.12 -8.59
C LYS A 57 -24.31 7.73 -8.95
N ALA A 58 -23.38 6.83 -9.23
CA ALA A 58 -23.69 5.44 -9.45
C ALA A 58 -23.82 4.71 -8.10
N VAL A 59 -24.90 3.92 -7.94
CA VAL A 59 -25.06 3.05 -6.77
C VAL A 59 -24.36 1.73 -7.05
N VAL A 60 -23.35 1.42 -6.25
CA VAL A 60 -22.47 0.27 -6.47
C VAL A 60 -22.41 -0.64 -5.24
N ALA A 61 -22.24 -1.94 -5.47
CA ALA A 61 -21.99 -2.93 -4.43
C ALA A 61 -20.67 -3.65 -4.69
N VAL A 62 -19.90 -3.90 -3.64
CA VAL A 62 -18.72 -4.76 -3.68
C VAL A 62 -19.06 -6.05 -2.96
N TYR A 63 -18.95 -7.21 -3.64
CA TYR A 63 -19.21 -8.52 -3.03
C TYR A 63 -17.93 -9.22 -2.61
N ALA A 64 -16.98 -9.32 -3.51
CA ALA A 64 -15.76 -10.04 -3.25
C ALA A 64 -14.55 -9.37 -3.94
N PHE A 65 -13.46 -9.28 -3.21
CA PHE A 65 -12.16 -8.87 -3.73
C PHE A 65 -11.04 -9.63 -3.02
N PRO A 66 -11.01 -10.98 -3.17
CA PRO A 66 -10.06 -11.83 -2.46
C PRO A 66 -8.64 -11.77 -3.02
N ASP A 67 -7.71 -12.23 -2.21
CA ASP A 67 -6.38 -12.62 -2.65
C ASP A 67 -6.43 -13.99 -3.33
N LEU A 68 -6.22 -14.02 -4.64
CA LEU A 68 -6.19 -15.23 -5.46
C LEU A 68 -4.78 -15.71 -5.75
N THR A 69 -3.75 -15.04 -5.20
CA THR A 69 -2.34 -15.36 -5.49
C THR A 69 -1.84 -16.58 -4.73
N GLY A 70 -2.42 -16.88 -3.57
CA GLY A 70 -1.95 -17.93 -2.67
C GLY A 70 -0.56 -17.68 -2.08
N GLN A 71 0.01 -16.51 -2.27
CA GLN A 71 1.36 -16.18 -1.83
C GLN A 71 1.48 -16.09 -0.31
N ARG A 72 2.51 -16.73 0.22
CA ARG A 72 2.87 -16.69 1.65
C ARG A 72 4.11 -15.83 1.86
N LYS A 73 4.24 -15.24 3.05
CA LYS A 73 5.47 -14.52 3.41
C LYS A 73 6.64 -15.50 3.45
N SER A 74 7.73 -15.14 2.77
CA SER A 74 8.98 -15.88 2.89
C SER A 74 9.61 -15.60 4.26
N GLN A 75 9.94 -16.65 4.99
CA GLN A 75 10.74 -16.57 6.22
C GLN A 75 11.86 -17.61 6.13
N ASP A 76 13.08 -17.18 6.43
CA ASP A 76 14.23 -18.08 6.47
C ASP A 76 14.00 -19.11 7.59
N ASN A 77 14.04 -20.41 7.22
CA ASN A 77 13.97 -21.57 8.10
C ASN A 77 12.65 -21.87 8.82
N LEU A 78 11.54 -21.21 8.49
CA LEU A 78 10.21 -21.53 9.07
C LEU A 78 9.12 -21.47 8.01
N ALA A 79 8.20 -22.46 8.04
CA ALA A 79 6.99 -22.39 7.23
C ALA A 79 6.12 -21.23 7.71
N SER A 80 6.04 -20.16 6.90
CA SER A 80 5.18 -19.02 7.22
C SER A 80 3.75 -19.31 6.76
N PHE A 81 2.80 -19.26 7.71
CA PHE A 81 1.37 -19.36 7.43
C PHE A 81 0.74 -18.00 7.11
N SER A 82 1.50 -16.90 7.27
CA SER A 82 1.01 -15.56 6.98
C SER A 82 0.92 -15.31 5.48
N THR A 83 -0.19 -14.72 5.04
CA THR A 83 -0.35 -14.28 3.65
C THR A 83 0.58 -13.12 3.33
N ALA A 84 1.13 -13.10 2.12
CA ALA A 84 2.00 -12.01 1.66
C ALA A 84 1.18 -10.78 1.22
N VAL A 85 -0.05 -11.02 0.77
CA VAL A 85 -0.96 -10.01 0.25
C VAL A 85 -2.08 -9.76 1.26
N THR A 86 -2.59 -8.53 1.30
CA THR A 86 -3.70 -8.15 2.19
C THR A 86 -4.95 -8.98 1.92
N GLN A 87 -5.65 -9.36 2.97
CA GLN A 87 -6.95 -10.02 2.90
C GLN A 87 -8.12 -9.01 2.97
N GLY A 88 -7.84 -7.74 3.27
CA GLY A 88 -8.82 -6.64 3.34
C GLY A 88 -9.07 -5.95 2.00
N GLY A 89 -8.99 -6.65 0.87
CA GLY A 89 -9.15 -6.05 -0.45
C GLY A 89 -10.52 -5.40 -0.68
N VAL A 90 -11.58 -5.96 -0.09
CA VAL A 90 -12.94 -5.39 -0.16
C VAL A 90 -12.99 -4.03 0.51
N ASP A 91 -12.45 -3.92 1.72
CA ASP A 91 -12.50 -2.67 2.51
C ASP A 91 -11.70 -1.56 1.82
N ILE A 92 -10.52 -1.88 1.28
CA ILE A 92 -9.69 -0.94 0.52
C ILE A 92 -10.43 -0.47 -0.74
N LEU A 93 -11.13 -1.37 -1.45
CA LEU A 93 -11.90 -1.00 -2.63
C LEU A 93 -13.08 -0.11 -2.25
N ILE A 94 -13.80 -0.42 -1.17
CA ILE A 94 -14.90 0.41 -0.66
C ILE A 94 -14.40 1.81 -0.29
N GLU A 95 -13.27 1.92 0.40
CA GLU A 95 -12.65 3.19 0.73
C GLU A 95 -12.33 3.99 -0.54
N ALA A 96 -11.64 3.38 -1.51
CA ALA A 96 -11.31 4.03 -2.78
C ALA A 96 -12.56 4.52 -3.54
N LEU A 97 -13.65 3.74 -3.56
CA LEU A 97 -14.91 4.15 -4.19
C LEU A 97 -15.58 5.32 -3.47
N ARG A 98 -15.53 5.33 -2.13
CA ARG A 98 -16.06 6.43 -1.33
C ARG A 98 -15.29 7.72 -1.50
N ASP A 99 -13.99 7.62 -1.73
CA ASP A 99 -13.10 8.78 -1.93
C ASP A 99 -13.15 9.31 -3.37
N ALA A 100 -13.63 8.54 -4.33
CA ALA A 100 -13.67 8.91 -5.73
C ALA A 100 -14.39 10.26 -5.95
N GLY A 101 -13.64 11.26 -6.52
CA GLY A 101 -14.14 12.61 -6.74
C GLY A 101 -14.63 13.27 -5.44
N ARG A 102 -13.95 13.02 -4.32
CA ARG A 102 -14.31 13.50 -2.99
C ARG A 102 -15.72 13.05 -2.57
N GLY A 103 -16.05 11.81 -2.85
CA GLY A 103 -17.34 11.20 -2.50
C GLY A 103 -18.50 11.56 -3.43
N ASN A 104 -18.22 12.12 -4.61
CA ASN A 104 -19.27 12.52 -5.55
C ASN A 104 -19.59 11.48 -6.63
N TRP A 105 -18.76 10.42 -6.79
CA TRP A 105 -18.95 9.45 -7.86
C TRP A 105 -19.88 8.30 -7.52
N PHE A 106 -19.73 7.75 -6.32
CA PHE A 106 -20.42 6.51 -5.96
C PHE A 106 -21.24 6.63 -4.68
N VAL A 107 -22.32 5.88 -4.64
CA VAL A 107 -23.02 5.49 -3.41
C VAL A 107 -22.72 4.01 -3.22
N VAL A 108 -21.86 3.69 -2.27
CA VAL A 108 -21.51 2.29 -1.99
C VAL A 108 -22.51 1.70 -1.02
N VAL A 109 -23.13 0.57 -1.40
CA VAL A 109 -24.08 -0.15 -0.56
C VAL A 109 -23.44 -1.42 -0.02
N GLU A 110 -23.76 -1.71 1.25
CA GLU A 110 -23.22 -2.89 1.95
C GLU A 110 -23.79 -4.18 1.38
N ARG A 111 -22.90 -5.11 1.02
CA ARG A 111 -23.24 -6.46 0.56
C ARG A 111 -22.37 -7.54 1.18
N SER A 112 -21.15 -7.22 1.61
CA SER A 112 -20.28 -8.18 2.30
C SER A 112 -20.85 -8.57 3.66
N GLY A 113 -21.42 -7.61 4.39
CA GLY A 113 -22.06 -7.79 5.68
C GLY A 113 -23.58 -7.86 5.62
N LEU A 114 -24.17 -8.24 4.50
CA LEU A 114 -25.64 -8.22 4.29
C LEU A 114 -26.38 -9.08 5.32
N ASP A 115 -25.82 -10.21 5.73
CA ASP A 115 -26.41 -11.08 6.76
C ASP A 115 -26.54 -10.37 8.09
N SER A 116 -25.48 -9.69 8.54
CA SER A 116 -25.48 -8.91 9.79
C SER A 116 -26.46 -7.75 9.71
N LEU A 117 -26.47 -7.03 8.58
CA LEU A 117 -27.41 -5.96 8.33
C LEU A 117 -28.86 -6.46 8.35
N SER A 118 -29.14 -7.61 7.75
CA SER A 118 -30.47 -8.21 7.71
C SER A 118 -30.96 -8.63 9.09
N ARG A 119 -30.08 -9.21 9.91
CA ARG A 119 -30.39 -9.56 11.32
C ARG A 119 -30.70 -8.31 12.13
N GLU A 120 -29.90 -7.26 12.00
CA GLU A 120 -30.14 -6.00 12.71
C GLU A 120 -31.48 -5.36 12.30
N ARG A 121 -31.79 -5.35 11.01
CA ARG A 121 -33.09 -4.87 10.51
C ARG A 121 -34.27 -5.69 11.05
N GLN A 122 -34.10 -7.00 11.18
CA GLN A 122 -35.13 -7.87 11.77
C GLN A 122 -35.32 -7.57 13.27
N LEU A 123 -34.20 -7.36 14.00
CA LEU A 123 -34.24 -6.96 15.41
C LEU A 123 -34.99 -5.64 15.61
N ILE A 124 -34.68 -4.62 14.78
CA ILE A 124 -35.38 -3.33 14.82
C ILE A 124 -36.86 -3.51 14.56
N LYS A 125 -37.21 -4.31 13.54
CA LYS A 125 -38.62 -4.58 13.20
C LYS A 125 -39.35 -5.22 14.39
N ASN A 126 -38.80 -6.28 14.99
CA ASN A 126 -39.41 -6.98 16.10
C ASN A 126 -39.54 -6.07 17.33
N THR A 127 -38.50 -5.31 17.66
CA THR A 127 -38.50 -4.36 18.79
C THR A 127 -39.61 -3.30 18.63
N ARG A 128 -39.71 -2.71 17.44
CA ARG A 128 -40.74 -1.71 17.14
C ARG A 128 -42.15 -2.27 17.21
N GLN A 129 -42.35 -3.48 16.68
CA GLN A 129 -43.68 -4.15 16.78
C GLN A 129 -44.07 -4.42 18.26
N THR A 130 -43.09 -4.73 19.10
CA THR A 130 -43.33 -5.03 20.54
C THR A 130 -43.62 -3.78 21.35
N TYR A 131 -42.91 -2.67 21.10
CA TYR A 131 -42.88 -1.51 22.00
C TYR A 131 -43.54 -0.23 21.42
N ALA A 132 -43.58 -0.07 20.10
CA ALA A 132 -44.05 1.16 19.47
C ALA A 132 -45.51 1.08 18.86
N GLY A 133 -46.14 -0.10 18.87
CA GLY A 133 -47.46 -0.30 18.25
C GLY A 133 -47.41 -0.39 16.72
N GLU A 134 -48.53 -0.78 16.12
CA GLU A 134 -48.66 -0.89 14.67
C GLU A 134 -48.74 0.53 14.05
N GLY A 135 -47.85 0.85 13.15
CA GLY A 135 -47.97 1.99 12.24
C GLY A 135 -46.86 3.01 12.20
N GLU A 136 -46.02 3.17 13.23
CA GLU A 136 -44.91 4.12 13.21
C GLU A 136 -43.57 3.41 13.00
N ASN A 137 -42.84 3.91 11.99
CA ASN A 137 -41.45 3.56 11.71
C ASN A 137 -41.18 2.27 10.90
N VAL A 138 -41.77 2.15 9.72
CA VAL A 138 -41.30 1.19 8.73
C VAL A 138 -39.87 1.58 8.30
N LEU A 139 -38.94 0.63 8.40
CA LEU A 139 -37.58 0.83 7.88
C LEU A 139 -37.64 1.09 6.37
N LYS A 140 -36.93 2.11 5.91
CA LYS A 140 -36.80 2.35 4.47
C LYS A 140 -36.22 1.11 3.78
N PRO A 141 -36.61 0.82 2.53
CA PRO A 141 -36.01 -0.27 1.77
C PRO A 141 -34.51 -0.04 1.59
N LEU A 142 -33.76 -1.13 1.49
CA LEU A 142 -32.35 -1.06 1.14
C LEU A 142 -32.21 -0.53 -0.28
N LEU A 143 -31.19 0.27 -0.51
CA LEU A 143 -30.83 0.71 -1.86
C LEU A 143 -30.42 -0.49 -2.71
N TYR A 144 -30.89 -0.51 -3.95
CA TYR A 144 -30.43 -1.46 -4.94
C TYR A 144 -29.15 -0.94 -5.59
N ALA A 145 -28.15 -1.83 -5.74
CA ALA A 145 -26.98 -1.52 -6.54
C ALA A 145 -27.34 -1.57 -8.03
N GLY A 146 -26.96 -0.56 -8.77
CA GLY A 146 -27.01 -0.58 -10.23
C GLY A 146 -25.85 -1.37 -10.84
N LEU A 147 -24.73 -1.38 -10.15
CA LEU A 147 -23.50 -2.06 -10.55
C LEU A 147 -22.99 -2.94 -9.42
N ILE A 148 -22.52 -4.13 -9.78
CA ILE A 148 -21.73 -4.99 -8.92
C ILE A 148 -20.26 -4.86 -9.34
N LEU A 149 -19.39 -4.67 -8.36
CA LEU A 149 -17.95 -4.67 -8.53
C LEU A 149 -17.38 -5.93 -7.88
N GLU A 150 -16.69 -6.72 -8.69
CA GLU A 150 -16.03 -7.96 -8.28
C GLU A 150 -14.63 -8.02 -8.88
N GLY A 151 -13.72 -8.66 -8.18
CA GLY A 151 -12.37 -8.82 -8.67
C GLY A 151 -11.48 -9.51 -7.66
N GLY A 152 -10.21 -9.22 -7.73
CA GLY A 152 -9.23 -9.77 -6.79
C GLY A 152 -7.81 -9.45 -7.18
N ILE A 153 -6.90 -9.81 -6.29
CA ILE A 153 -5.47 -9.75 -6.54
C ILE A 153 -5.07 -11.08 -7.16
N VAL A 154 -4.66 -11.05 -8.44
CA VAL A 154 -4.45 -12.26 -9.24
C VAL A 154 -2.99 -12.67 -9.36
N SER A 155 -2.07 -11.75 -9.15
CA SER A 155 -0.63 -12.03 -9.13
C SER A 155 0.07 -11.14 -8.12
N TYR A 156 1.03 -11.73 -7.42
CA TYR A 156 1.98 -11.03 -6.58
C TYR A 156 3.35 -11.69 -6.77
N ASP A 157 4.15 -11.10 -7.65
CA ASP A 157 5.48 -11.59 -7.97
C ASP A 157 6.49 -10.81 -7.12
N THR A 158 7.20 -11.51 -6.27
CA THR A 158 8.21 -10.93 -5.37
C THR A 158 9.61 -11.16 -5.91
N ASN A 159 10.53 -10.27 -5.56
CA ASN A 159 11.94 -10.41 -5.90
C ASN A 159 12.20 -10.57 -7.41
N ILE A 160 11.39 -9.95 -8.27
CA ILE A 160 11.57 -10.01 -9.73
C ILE A 160 12.98 -9.54 -10.09
N ARG A 161 13.44 -8.49 -9.39
CA ARG A 161 14.81 -8.00 -9.45
C ARG A 161 15.28 -7.71 -8.05
N THR A 162 16.41 -8.30 -7.71
CA THR A 162 17.10 -8.01 -6.46
C THR A 162 18.53 -7.65 -6.80
N GLY A 163 19.08 -6.70 -6.08
CA GLY A 163 20.46 -6.30 -6.25
C GLY A 163 20.93 -5.49 -5.05
N GLY A 164 22.21 -5.30 -4.97
CA GLY A 164 22.77 -4.53 -3.89
C GLY A 164 24.26 -4.28 -4.15
N THR A 165 24.76 -3.22 -3.52
CA THR A 165 26.16 -2.93 -3.43
C THR A 165 26.54 -2.86 -1.97
N GLY A 166 27.70 -3.42 -1.63
CA GLY A 166 28.22 -3.38 -0.27
C GLY A 166 29.72 -3.16 -0.30
N ALA A 167 30.21 -2.41 0.66
CA ALA A 167 31.61 -2.26 0.92
C ALA A 167 31.88 -2.52 2.39
N ARG A 168 33.00 -3.19 2.69
CA ARG A 168 33.43 -3.46 4.06
C ARG A 168 34.90 -3.08 4.21
N TYR A 169 35.18 -2.31 5.25
CA TYR A 169 36.52 -1.91 5.60
C TYR A 169 36.69 -1.93 7.12
N LEU A 170 37.73 -2.59 7.60
CA LEU A 170 38.04 -2.71 9.03
C LEU A 170 36.87 -3.13 9.94
N GLY A 171 36.06 -4.07 9.47
CA GLY A 171 34.91 -4.57 10.25
C GLY A 171 33.66 -3.69 10.18
N ILE A 172 33.68 -2.56 9.48
CA ILE A 172 32.54 -1.70 9.23
C ILE A 172 32.06 -1.97 7.80
N GLY A 173 30.81 -2.42 7.67
CA GLY A 173 30.19 -2.68 6.38
C GLY A 173 29.00 -1.77 6.13
N VAL A 174 28.86 -1.29 4.91
CA VAL A 174 27.64 -0.62 4.42
C VAL A 174 27.10 -1.42 3.26
N LYS A 175 25.81 -1.71 3.29
CA LYS A 175 25.13 -2.40 2.19
C LYS A 175 23.87 -1.64 1.79
N ASN A 176 23.67 -1.53 0.49
CA ASN A 176 22.43 -1.08 -0.11
C ASN A 176 21.79 -2.27 -0.82
N GLN A 177 20.50 -2.47 -0.61
CA GLN A 177 19.75 -3.52 -1.27
C GLN A 177 18.51 -2.89 -1.91
N TYR A 178 18.08 -3.44 -3.03
CA TYR A 178 16.79 -3.11 -3.62
C TYR A 178 16.04 -4.37 -4.00
N ARG A 179 14.72 -4.27 -3.98
CA ARG A 179 13.80 -5.33 -4.36
C ARG A 179 12.68 -4.73 -5.19
N GLU A 180 12.34 -5.42 -6.25
CA GLU A 180 11.21 -5.08 -7.11
C GLU A 180 10.15 -6.16 -6.95
N ASP A 181 8.95 -5.75 -6.54
CA ASP A 181 7.78 -6.61 -6.45
C ASP A 181 6.72 -6.11 -7.45
N LYS A 182 5.90 -7.00 -7.98
CA LYS A 182 4.83 -6.67 -8.91
C LYS A 182 3.50 -7.23 -8.42
N VAL A 183 2.49 -6.37 -8.37
CA VAL A 183 1.12 -6.76 -8.00
C VAL A 183 0.21 -6.53 -9.18
N THR A 184 -0.61 -7.54 -9.50
CA THR A 184 -1.65 -7.43 -10.53
C THR A 184 -3.02 -7.65 -9.91
N VAL A 185 -3.93 -6.73 -10.19
CA VAL A 185 -5.33 -6.78 -9.76
C VAL A 185 -6.25 -6.79 -10.96
N VAL A 186 -7.37 -7.47 -10.82
CA VAL A 186 -8.45 -7.47 -11.81
C VAL A 186 -9.72 -6.96 -11.15
N LEU A 187 -10.46 -6.09 -11.84
CA LEU A 187 -11.74 -5.56 -11.41
C LEU A 187 -12.75 -5.65 -12.57
N ARG A 188 -13.92 -6.23 -12.28
CA ARG A 188 -15.05 -6.31 -13.20
C ARG A 188 -16.20 -5.47 -12.68
N ALA A 189 -16.88 -4.76 -13.59
CA ALA A 189 -18.14 -4.09 -13.30
C ALA A 189 -19.27 -4.76 -14.07
N ILE A 190 -20.28 -5.21 -13.35
CA ILE A 190 -21.40 -5.98 -13.86
C ILE A 190 -22.69 -5.16 -13.69
N LEU A 191 -23.44 -4.98 -14.74
CA LEU A 191 -24.75 -4.33 -14.71
C LEU A 191 -25.78 -5.27 -14.08
N VAL A 192 -26.39 -4.86 -12.97
CA VAL A 192 -27.34 -5.73 -12.23
C VAL A 192 -28.57 -6.09 -13.04
N GLN A 193 -29.06 -5.18 -13.87
CA GLN A 193 -30.28 -5.37 -14.64
C GLN A 193 -30.19 -6.47 -15.69
N THR A 194 -29.02 -6.60 -16.34
CA THR A 194 -28.84 -7.52 -17.46
C THR A 194 -27.84 -8.64 -17.17
N GLY A 195 -27.03 -8.50 -16.13
CA GLY A 195 -25.88 -9.39 -15.88
C GLY A 195 -24.70 -9.15 -16.82
N GLU A 196 -24.75 -8.11 -17.65
CA GLU A 196 -23.69 -7.78 -18.60
C GLU A 196 -22.44 -7.29 -17.88
N VAL A 197 -21.28 -7.80 -18.29
CA VAL A 197 -19.98 -7.31 -17.83
C VAL A 197 -19.61 -6.09 -18.65
N LEU A 198 -19.81 -4.90 -18.07
CA LEU A 198 -19.53 -3.62 -18.73
C LEU A 198 -18.03 -3.34 -18.85
N LEU A 199 -17.27 -3.72 -17.84
CA LEU A 199 -15.83 -3.46 -17.76
C LEU A 199 -15.13 -4.65 -17.14
N ASN A 200 -13.96 -4.95 -17.66
CA ASN A 200 -12.98 -5.85 -17.06
C ASN A 200 -11.60 -5.20 -17.16
N ILE A 201 -11.10 -4.69 -16.04
CA ILE A 201 -9.86 -3.92 -15.98
C ILE A 201 -8.81 -4.76 -15.27
N THR A 202 -7.65 -4.89 -15.91
CA THR A 202 -6.45 -5.44 -15.26
C THR A 202 -5.46 -4.30 -15.03
N SER A 203 -5.01 -4.15 -13.81
CA SER A 203 -4.02 -3.16 -13.43
C SER A 203 -2.83 -3.84 -12.78
N THR A 204 -1.63 -3.48 -13.21
CA THR A 204 -0.37 -4.00 -12.66
C THR A 204 0.45 -2.84 -12.11
N LYS A 205 0.94 -2.99 -10.89
CA LYS A 205 1.82 -2.01 -10.25
C LYS A 205 3.12 -2.66 -9.81
N THR A 206 4.22 -2.00 -10.13
CA THR A 206 5.55 -2.35 -9.64
C THR A 206 5.85 -1.56 -8.37
N ILE A 207 6.34 -2.24 -7.35
CA ILE A 207 6.72 -1.68 -6.05
C ILE A 207 8.22 -1.83 -5.90
N LEU A 208 8.92 -0.73 -5.76
CA LEU A 208 10.36 -0.72 -5.50
C LEU A 208 10.60 -0.51 -4.00
N SER A 209 11.32 -1.43 -3.39
CA SER A 209 11.74 -1.37 -2.00
C SER A 209 13.26 -1.23 -1.93
N THR A 210 13.74 -0.26 -1.16
CA THR A 210 15.18 -0.07 -0.93
C THR A 210 15.47 -0.23 0.55
N GLY A 211 16.55 -0.94 0.86
CA GLY A 211 17.05 -1.14 2.21
C GLY A 211 18.51 -0.72 2.32
N ARG A 212 18.86 0.01 3.39
CA ARG A 212 20.24 0.30 3.74
C ARG A 212 20.54 -0.39 5.06
N GLY A 213 21.69 -1.08 5.10
CA GLY A 213 22.18 -1.74 6.32
C GLY A 213 23.61 -1.32 6.61
N THR A 214 23.92 -1.19 7.89
CA THR A 214 25.28 -1.04 8.38
C THR A 214 25.58 -2.23 9.27
N ASP A 215 26.67 -2.93 9.00
CA ASP A 215 27.13 -4.07 9.77
C ASP A 215 28.42 -3.70 10.53
N LEU A 216 28.43 -3.97 11.83
CA LEU A 216 29.61 -3.84 12.68
C LEU A 216 29.99 -5.22 13.18
N PHE A 217 31.14 -5.71 12.77
CA PHE A 217 31.69 -6.96 13.31
C PHE A 217 32.74 -6.65 14.37
N ARG A 218 32.48 -7.12 15.59
CA ARG A 218 33.54 -7.24 16.62
C ARG A 218 34.12 -8.65 16.53
N PHE A 219 35.39 -8.75 16.24
CA PHE A 219 36.12 -9.98 16.46
C PHE A 219 36.38 -10.11 17.96
N TYR A 220 35.75 -11.07 18.59
CA TYR A 220 36.17 -11.55 19.90
C TYR A 220 37.29 -12.56 19.64
N GLU A 221 38.49 -12.19 19.91
CA GLU A 221 39.57 -13.16 20.13
C GLU A 221 39.26 -13.85 21.47
N GLN A 222 38.81 -15.08 21.42
CA GLN A 222 38.76 -15.95 22.59
C GLN A 222 40.21 -16.33 22.88
N GLY A 223 40.82 -15.63 23.84
CA GLY A 223 42.09 -16.04 24.39
C GLY A 223 41.97 -17.42 25.01
N THR A 224 42.61 -18.39 24.42
CA THR A 224 42.86 -19.70 25.05
C THR A 224 43.75 -19.48 26.25
N VAL A 225 43.26 -19.76 27.45
CA VAL A 225 44.04 -19.96 28.66
C VAL A 225 44.53 -21.40 28.68
#